data_042a887a722b973adbb7ad32291f0c93
#
_entry.id   042a887a722b973adbb7ad32291f0c93
#
_cell.length_a   1.000
_cell.length_b   1.000
_cell.length_c   1.000
_cell.angle_alpha   90.00
_cell.angle_beta   90.00
_cell.angle_gamma   90.00
#
_symmetry.space_group_name_H-M   'P 1'
#
loop_
_entity.id
_entity.type
_entity.pdbx_description
1 polymer ?
#
loop_
_entity_poly.entity_id
_entity_poly.type
_entity_poly.pdbx_seq_one_letter_code
_entity_poly.pdbx_strand_id
1 'polypeptide(L)'
;MKMTISQTKQPLASVEEHTRVTIKTLFQFLHAQGQGDYLGEQVTQLEHSLQCAYLATQSPKHGNDPEVILAALLHDVGRFIPAAEKMGKMITPDGKYIGRQSHEALGESYLRQIGFSEKVCTLVGAHVMAKRYLVATDQSYYDALSETSKRTLKFQVSHLSLLIFSIFKVY
;
A
#
# COMPACT_ATOMS: atom_id res chain seq x y z
N MET A 1 -5.40 -46.55 14.94
CA MET A 1 -6.04 -45.52 15.70
C MET A 1 -6.06 -44.27 14.81
N LYS A 2 -7.22 -44.01 14.09
CA LYS A 2 -7.36 -42.86 13.19
C LYS A 2 -7.79 -41.68 14.01
N MET A 3 -6.95 -40.64 14.11
CA MET A 3 -7.34 -39.36 14.68
C MET A 3 -8.16 -38.60 13.63
N THR A 4 -9.44 -38.47 13.88
CA THR A 4 -10.34 -37.60 13.11
C THR A 4 -10.16 -36.17 13.63
N ILE A 5 -9.51 -35.31 12.84
CA ILE A 5 -9.45 -33.87 13.16
C ILE A 5 -10.84 -33.30 12.88
N SER A 6 -11.60 -33.07 13.92
CA SER A 6 -12.85 -32.30 13.86
C SER A 6 -12.52 -30.84 13.58
N GLN A 7 -12.69 -30.41 12.34
CA GLN A 7 -12.71 -28.98 12.01
C GLN A 7 -14.01 -28.40 12.59
N THR A 8 -13.94 -27.80 13.75
CA THR A 8 -15.03 -26.98 14.29
C THR A 8 -15.18 -25.74 13.41
N LYS A 9 -16.16 -25.75 12.50
CA LYS A 9 -16.62 -24.55 11.80
C LYS A 9 -17.05 -23.53 12.84
N GLN A 10 -16.34 -22.42 12.95
CA GLN A 10 -16.83 -21.28 13.73
C GLN A 10 -18.20 -20.85 13.18
N PRO A 11 -19.14 -20.43 14.04
CA PRO A 11 -20.46 -19.97 13.58
C PRO A 11 -20.31 -18.77 12.63
N LEU A 12 -21.06 -18.75 11.53
CA LEU A 12 -21.05 -17.67 10.53
C LEU A 12 -21.22 -16.27 11.16
N ALA A 13 -22.06 -16.14 12.17
CA ALA A 13 -22.25 -14.90 12.93
C ALA A 13 -20.97 -14.39 13.59
N SER A 14 -20.04 -15.26 14.01
CA SER A 14 -18.76 -14.85 14.59
C SER A 14 -17.76 -14.37 13.54
N VAL A 15 -17.82 -14.88 12.31
CA VAL A 15 -16.99 -14.44 11.20
C VAL A 15 -17.41 -13.05 10.71
N GLU A 16 -18.70 -12.84 10.54
CA GLU A 16 -19.25 -11.53 10.14
C GLU A 16 -18.94 -10.45 11.17
N GLU A 17 -19.11 -10.76 12.45
CA GLU A 17 -18.83 -9.82 13.54
C GLU A 17 -17.32 -9.50 13.58
N HIS A 18 -16.47 -10.50 13.47
CA HIS A 18 -15.02 -10.30 13.40
C HIS A 18 -14.64 -9.40 12.22
N THR A 19 -15.17 -9.68 11.03
CA THR A 19 -14.93 -8.88 9.82
C THR A 19 -15.38 -7.44 10.04
N ARG A 20 -16.58 -7.22 10.58
CA ARG A 20 -17.10 -5.88 10.86
C ARG A 20 -16.23 -5.09 11.83
N VAL A 21 -15.77 -5.73 12.90
CA VAL A 21 -14.88 -5.11 13.89
C VAL A 21 -13.53 -4.76 13.24
N THR A 22 -12.97 -5.67 12.47
CA THR A 22 -11.70 -5.45 11.75
C THR A 22 -11.78 -4.26 10.79
N ILE A 23 -12.81 -4.23 9.95
CA ILE A 23 -13.04 -3.13 8.99
C ILE A 23 -13.27 -1.81 9.73
N LYS A 24 -14.12 -1.78 10.74
CA LYS A 24 -14.38 -0.58 11.55
C LYS A 24 -13.09 -0.05 12.17
N THR A 25 -12.29 -0.92 12.76
CA THR A 25 -11.00 -0.55 13.37
C THR A 25 -10.03 0.01 12.35
N LEU A 26 -9.91 -0.63 11.18
CA LEU A 26 -9.07 -0.16 10.09
C LEU A 26 -9.49 1.25 9.63
N PHE A 27 -10.77 1.49 9.39
CA PHE A 27 -11.25 2.80 8.94
C PHE A 27 -11.13 3.89 10.03
N GLN A 28 -11.38 3.56 11.29
CA GLN A 28 -11.12 4.49 12.40
C GLN A 28 -9.65 4.87 12.47
N PHE A 29 -8.78 3.90 12.26
CA PHE A 29 -7.35 4.10 12.25
C PHE A 29 -6.89 4.99 11.06
N LEU A 30 -7.35 4.69 9.84
CA LEU A 30 -7.10 5.52 8.66
C LEU A 30 -7.58 6.96 8.86
N HIS A 31 -8.77 7.15 9.46
CA HIS A 31 -9.28 8.47 9.76
C HIS A 31 -8.43 9.20 10.80
N ALA A 32 -8.05 8.54 11.89
CA ALA A 32 -7.30 9.16 12.98
C ALA A 32 -5.86 9.50 12.58
N GLN A 33 -5.19 8.63 11.85
CA GLN A 33 -3.78 8.77 11.45
C GLN A 33 -3.60 9.45 10.09
N GLY A 34 -4.64 9.43 9.27
CA GLY A 34 -4.62 9.99 7.91
C GLY A 34 -4.72 11.52 7.85
N GLN A 35 -4.87 12.22 8.99
CA GLN A 35 -5.00 13.68 9.04
C GLN A 35 -3.66 14.42 8.89
N GLY A 36 -2.54 13.71 9.02
CA GLY A 36 -1.21 14.31 8.83
C GLY A 36 -0.94 14.65 7.37
N ASP A 37 -0.04 15.61 7.14
CA ASP A 37 0.40 16.04 5.81
C ASP A 37 0.98 14.86 5.01
N TYR A 38 0.64 14.78 3.74
CA TYR A 38 1.23 13.83 2.82
C TYR A 38 2.61 14.32 2.37
N LEU A 39 3.63 14.03 3.21
CA LEU A 39 5.05 14.24 2.89
C LEU A 39 5.40 15.67 2.40
N GLY A 40 4.68 16.68 2.87
CA GLY A 40 4.88 18.09 2.49
C GLY A 40 4.16 18.49 1.21
N GLU A 41 3.17 17.74 0.79
CA GLU A 41 2.16 18.13 -0.19
C GLU A 41 0.98 18.84 0.50
N GLN A 42 0.18 19.58 -0.27
CA GLN A 42 -0.99 20.31 0.26
C GLN A 42 -2.23 19.40 0.38
N VAL A 43 -2.03 18.13 0.71
CA VAL A 43 -3.09 17.15 0.94
C VAL A 43 -2.73 16.30 2.16
N THR A 44 -3.74 15.81 2.84
CA THR A 44 -3.54 14.85 3.92
C THR A 44 -3.28 13.45 3.37
N GLN A 45 -2.76 12.58 4.20
CA GLN A 45 -2.57 11.15 3.87
C GLN A 45 -3.90 10.48 3.47
N LEU A 46 -4.99 10.83 4.17
CA LEU A 46 -6.32 10.30 3.87
C LEU A 46 -6.84 10.82 2.51
N GLU A 47 -6.70 12.12 2.25
CA GLU A 47 -7.09 12.70 0.95
C GLU A 47 -6.32 12.06 -0.20
N HIS A 48 -5.01 11.86 -0.05
CA HIS A 48 -4.21 11.13 -1.03
C HIS A 48 -4.75 9.71 -1.28
N SER A 49 -5.04 8.96 -0.22
CA SER A 49 -5.61 7.61 -0.32
C SER A 49 -6.96 7.59 -1.04
N LEU A 50 -7.83 8.57 -0.72
CA LEU A 50 -9.14 8.71 -1.36
C LEU A 50 -9.01 9.12 -2.85
N GLN A 51 -8.07 10.01 -3.19
CA GLN A 51 -7.78 10.39 -4.57
C GLN A 51 -7.30 9.18 -5.39
N CYS A 52 -6.40 8.36 -4.82
CA CYS A 52 -5.93 7.14 -5.48
C CYS A 52 -7.07 6.14 -5.74
N ALA A 53 -7.95 5.93 -4.74
CA ALA A 53 -9.11 5.08 -4.90
C ALA A 53 -10.09 5.61 -5.97
N TYR A 54 -10.35 6.93 -5.95
CA TYR A 54 -11.19 7.57 -6.97
C TYR A 54 -10.61 7.40 -8.37
N LEU A 55 -9.32 7.66 -8.57
CA LEU A 55 -8.65 7.46 -9.87
C LEU A 55 -8.71 6.00 -10.32
N ALA A 56 -8.61 5.04 -9.40
CA ALA A 56 -8.80 3.62 -9.71
C ALA A 56 -10.20 3.34 -10.28
N THR A 57 -11.26 3.98 -9.75
CA THR A 57 -12.63 3.83 -10.30
C THR A 57 -12.76 4.38 -11.72
N GLN A 58 -11.91 5.30 -12.14
CA GLN A 58 -11.93 5.89 -13.48
C GLN A 58 -11.14 5.06 -14.51
N SER A 59 -10.47 3.99 -14.08
CA SER A 59 -9.71 3.12 -14.98
C SER A 59 -10.64 2.36 -15.95
N PRO A 60 -10.47 2.50 -17.28
CA PRO A 60 -11.28 1.77 -18.23
C PRO A 60 -11.18 0.25 -18.09
N LYS A 61 -10.05 -0.23 -17.60
CA LYS A 61 -9.75 -1.66 -17.46
C LYS A 61 -10.12 -2.22 -16.09
N HIS A 62 -9.93 -1.43 -15.02
CA HIS A 62 -10.00 -1.90 -13.65
C HIS A 62 -11.00 -1.16 -12.77
N GLY A 63 -11.71 -0.14 -13.29
CA GLY A 63 -12.62 0.71 -12.50
C GLY A 63 -13.82 -0.03 -11.88
N ASN A 64 -14.15 -1.22 -12.38
CA ASN A 64 -15.19 -2.09 -11.81
C ASN A 64 -14.63 -3.20 -10.91
N ASP A 65 -13.33 -3.21 -10.64
CA ASP A 65 -12.69 -4.21 -9.79
C ASP A 65 -12.55 -3.68 -8.35
N PRO A 66 -13.40 -4.13 -7.40
CA PRO A 66 -13.41 -3.60 -6.05
C PRO A 66 -12.10 -3.86 -5.29
N GLU A 67 -11.37 -4.92 -5.64
CA GLU A 67 -10.09 -5.23 -5.00
C GLU A 67 -8.99 -4.28 -5.46
N VAL A 68 -9.01 -3.84 -6.73
CA VAL A 68 -8.07 -2.81 -7.24
C VAL A 68 -8.35 -1.46 -6.58
N ILE A 69 -9.63 -1.08 -6.47
CA ILE A 69 -10.05 0.17 -5.82
C ILE A 69 -9.63 0.15 -4.34
N LEU A 70 -9.87 -0.97 -3.67
CA LEU A 70 -9.51 -1.14 -2.25
C LEU A 70 -8.00 -1.13 -2.05
N ALA A 71 -7.24 -1.78 -2.92
CA ALA A 71 -5.78 -1.73 -2.89
C ALA A 71 -5.25 -0.31 -3.10
N ALA A 72 -5.85 0.46 -4.00
CA ALA A 72 -5.51 1.88 -4.21
C ALA A 72 -5.81 2.73 -2.96
N LEU A 73 -6.93 2.50 -2.27
CA LEU A 73 -7.24 3.16 -1.00
C LEU A 73 -6.23 2.85 0.10
N LEU A 74 -5.75 1.61 0.15
CA LEU A 74 -4.94 1.08 1.24
C LEU A 74 -3.44 1.02 0.93
N HIS A 75 -2.98 1.50 -0.25
CA HIS A 75 -1.61 1.29 -0.70
C HIS A 75 -0.55 1.80 0.30
N ASP A 76 -0.84 2.90 0.97
CA ASP A 76 0.05 3.54 1.95
C ASP A 76 -0.27 3.16 3.42
N VAL A 77 -1.17 2.17 3.67
CA VAL A 77 -1.58 1.78 5.04
C VAL A 77 -0.40 1.44 5.94
N GLY A 78 0.67 0.89 5.38
CA GLY A 78 1.89 0.57 6.12
C GLY A 78 2.63 1.78 6.70
N ARG A 79 2.26 3.02 6.34
CA ARG A 79 2.80 4.24 6.94
C ARG A 79 2.13 4.59 8.26
N PHE A 80 0.88 4.13 8.47
CA PHE A 80 0.02 4.56 9.57
C PHE A 80 -0.03 3.56 10.71
N ILE A 81 0.17 2.27 10.44
CA ILE A 81 0.06 1.24 11.47
C ILE A 81 1.16 1.41 12.54
N PRO A 82 0.89 1.05 13.80
CA PRO A 82 1.86 1.23 14.89
C PRO A 82 3.23 0.60 14.62
N ALA A 83 3.26 -0.51 13.87
CA ALA A 83 4.51 -1.17 13.48
C ALA A 83 5.40 -0.27 12.59
N ALA A 84 4.84 0.73 11.91
CA ALA A 84 5.60 1.70 11.10
C ALA A 84 6.61 2.50 11.93
N GLU A 85 6.36 2.71 13.20
CA GLU A 85 7.28 3.43 14.09
C GLU A 85 8.64 2.75 14.22
N LYS A 86 8.68 1.43 14.06
CA LYS A 86 9.89 0.61 14.10
C LYS A 86 10.65 0.58 12.77
N MET A 87 10.04 1.08 11.69
CA MET A 87 10.69 1.11 10.37
C MET A 87 11.66 2.28 10.25
N GLY A 88 12.72 2.08 9.47
CA GLY A 88 13.71 3.11 9.17
C GLY A 88 13.05 4.36 8.55
N LYS A 89 13.41 5.53 9.06
CA LYS A 89 12.99 6.81 8.48
C LYS A 89 13.82 7.11 7.23
N MET A 90 13.17 7.56 6.17
CA MET A 90 13.85 8.16 5.02
C MET A 90 14.00 9.65 5.29
N ILE A 91 15.24 10.12 5.41
CA ILE A 91 15.56 11.51 5.69
C ILE A 91 16.50 12.00 4.59
N THR A 92 16.15 13.11 3.95
CA THR A 92 16.97 13.75 2.92
C THR A 92 18.26 14.36 3.52
N PRO A 93 19.31 14.64 2.72
CA PRO A 93 20.53 15.27 3.20
C PRO A 93 20.29 16.62 3.90
N ASP A 94 19.23 17.35 3.53
CA ASP A 94 18.78 18.59 4.16
C ASP A 94 17.91 18.37 5.40
N GLY A 95 17.83 17.13 5.92
CA GLY A 95 17.14 16.77 7.15
C GLY A 95 15.62 16.60 7.05
N LYS A 96 15.03 16.69 5.85
CA LYS A 96 13.59 16.57 5.66
C LYS A 96 13.16 15.10 5.72
N TYR A 97 12.16 14.80 6.56
CA TYR A 97 11.51 13.48 6.58
C TYR A 97 10.64 13.28 5.33
N ILE A 98 10.82 12.16 4.65
CA ILE A 98 10.10 11.80 3.40
C ILE A 98 9.46 10.41 3.44
N GLY A 99 9.20 9.88 4.63
CA GLY A 99 8.47 8.63 4.82
C GLY A 99 9.26 7.52 5.50
N ARG A 100 8.71 6.31 5.45
CA ARG A 100 9.28 5.09 6.03
C ARG A 100 9.73 4.14 4.93
N GLN A 101 10.86 3.47 5.18
CA GLN A 101 11.34 2.41 4.29
C GLN A 101 10.39 1.22 4.34
N SER A 102 10.21 0.54 3.20
CA SER A 102 9.45 -0.72 3.09
C SER A 102 8.02 -0.66 3.64
N HIS A 103 7.37 0.53 3.60
CA HIS A 103 5.99 0.68 4.04
C HIS A 103 5.03 -0.18 3.20
N GLU A 104 5.34 -0.42 1.92
CA GLU A 104 4.62 -1.30 1.01
C GLU A 104 4.59 -2.74 1.52
N ALA A 105 5.73 -3.28 1.92
CA ALA A 105 5.84 -4.65 2.46
C ALA A 105 5.17 -4.77 3.83
N LEU A 106 5.28 -3.74 4.65
CA LEU A 106 4.61 -3.69 5.95
C LEU A 106 3.10 -3.65 5.78
N GLY A 107 2.58 -2.83 4.84
CA GLY A 107 1.16 -2.74 4.52
C GLY A 107 0.60 -4.07 3.99
N GLU A 108 1.31 -4.71 3.07
CA GLU A 108 0.98 -6.04 2.55
C GLU A 108 0.86 -7.08 3.66
N SER A 109 1.87 -7.15 4.52
CA SER A 109 1.90 -8.11 5.64
C SER A 109 0.75 -7.87 6.62
N TYR A 110 0.48 -6.62 6.95
CA TYR A 110 -0.60 -6.24 7.84
C TYR A 110 -1.98 -6.61 7.28
N LEU A 111 -2.26 -6.26 6.02
CA LEU A 111 -3.54 -6.59 5.39
C LEU A 111 -3.77 -8.09 5.28
N ARG A 112 -2.71 -8.86 4.96
CA ARG A 112 -2.77 -10.32 4.94
C ARG A 112 -3.09 -10.88 6.32
N GLN A 113 -2.48 -10.35 7.38
CA GLN A 113 -2.72 -10.79 8.76
C GLN A 113 -4.15 -10.54 9.22
N ILE A 114 -4.79 -9.44 8.78
CA ILE A 114 -6.17 -9.13 9.13
C ILE A 114 -7.21 -9.70 8.16
N GLY A 115 -6.78 -10.54 7.19
CA GLY A 115 -7.65 -11.38 6.37
C GLY A 115 -8.11 -10.78 5.05
N PHE A 116 -7.41 -9.76 4.51
CA PHE A 116 -7.67 -9.28 3.16
C PHE A 116 -7.25 -10.32 2.11
N SER A 117 -7.88 -10.25 0.93
CA SER A 117 -7.55 -11.17 -0.16
C SER A 117 -6.09 -11.00 -0.61
N GLU A 118 -5.52 -12.11 -1.11
CA GLU A 118 -4.14 -12.11 -1.61
C GLU A 118 -3.93 -11.07 -2.72
N LYS A 119 -4.94 -10.84 -3.57
CA LYS A 119 -4.87 -9.84 -4.63
C LYS A 119 -4.71 -8.43 -4.06
N VAL A 120 -5.50 -8.04 -3.05
CA VAL A 120 -5.36 -6.73 -2.39
C VAL A 120 -3.98 -6.61 -1.76
N CYS A 121 -3.54 -7.63 -1.01
CA CYS A 121 -2.24 -7.64 -0.34
C CYS A 121 -1.09 -7.47 -1.34
N THR A 122 -1.09 -8.26 -2.41
CA THR A 122 -0.05 -8.21 -3.46
C THR A 122 -0.02 -6.86 -4.17
N LEU A 123 -1.18 -6.28 -4.50
CA LEU A 123 -1.25 -4.96 -5.13
C LEU A 123 -0.66 -3.87 -4.21
N VAL A 124 -0.99 -3.91 -2.92
CA VAL A 124 -0.41 -2.99 -1.92
C VAL A 124 1.11 -3.19 -1.81
N GLY A 125 1.59 -4.43 -1.73
CA GLY A 125 3.03 -4.72 -1.67
C GLY A 125 3.80 -4.29 -2.92
N ALA A 126 3.16 -4.33 -4.09
CA ALA A 126 3.80 -4.04 -5.37
C ALA A 126 3.79 -2.55 -5.77
N HIS A 127 3.07 -1.65 -5.06
CA HIS A 127 2.84 -0.30 -5.55
C HIS A 127 4.13 0.54 -5.74
N VAL A 128 5.11 0.40 -4.86
CA VAL A 128 6.41 1.09 -4.98
C VAL A 128 7.17 0.56 -6.20
N MET A 129 7.13 -0.75 -6.44
CA MET A 129 7.77 -1.36 -7.60
C MET A 129 7.08 -0.93 -8.89
N ALA A 130 5.75 -0.89 -8.91
CA ALA A 130 4.97 -0.39 -10.05
C ALA A 130 5.31 1.07 -10.38
N LYS A 131 5.39 1.94 -9.37
CA LYS A 131 5.82 3.34 -9.52
C LYS A 131 7.22 3.42 -10.14
N ARG A 132 8.16 2.62 -9.68
CA ARG A 132 9.52 2.58 -10.21
C ARG A 132 9.57 2.12 -11.66
N TYR A 133 8.79 1.09 -12.00
CA TYR A 133 8.66 0.62 -13.38
C TYR A 133 8.13 1.72 -14.30
N LEU A 134 7.02 2.37 -13.92
CA LEU A 134 6.43 3.47 -14.69
C LEU A 134 7.42 4.63 -14.89
N VAL A 135 8.10 5.05 -13.84
CA VAL A 135 9.14 6.09 -13.93
C VAL A 135 10.27 5.73 -14.92
N ALA A 136 10.59 4.45 -15.00
CA ALA A 136 11.67 3.98 -15.86
C ALA A 136 11.26 3.79 -17.33
N THR A 137 9.96 3.63 -17.60
CA THR A 137 9.40 3.28 -18.92
C THR A 137 8.56 4.38 -19.54
N ASP A 138 8.10 5.35 -18.74
CA ASP A 138 7.22 6.43 -19.17
C ASP A 138 7.69 7.77 -18.62
N GLN A 139 8.29 8.59 -19.51
CA GLN A 139 8.79 9.92 -19.15
C GLN A 139 7.63 10.86 -18.71
N SER A 140 6.47 10.75 -19.34
CA SER A 140 5.30 11.58 -19.00
C SER A 140 4.81 11.29 -17.59
N TYR A 141 4.86 10.03 -17.15
CA TYR A 141 4.58 9.65 -15.78
C TYR A 141 5.58 10.27 -14.79
N TYR A 142 6.88 10.23 -15.10
CA TYR A 142 7.90 10.87 -14.26
C TYR A 142 7.69 12.38 -14.16
N ASP A 143 7.39 13.06 -15.27
CA ASP A 143 7.19 14.51 -15.31
C ASP A 143 5.98 14.93 -14.47
N ALA A 144 4.92 14.13 -14.46
CA ALA A 144 3.69 14.35 -13.68
C ALA A 144 3.85 14.09 -12.17
N LEU A 145 4.94 13.45 -11.72
CA LEU A 145 5.16 13.22 -10.30
C LEU A 145 5.43 14.51 -9.53
N SER A 146 4.92 14.60 -8.32
CA SER A 146 5.29 15.65 -7.37
C SER A 146 6.78 15.62 -7.04
N GLU A 147 7.34 16.75 -6.64
CA GLU A 147 8.76 16.84 -6.22
C GLU A 147 9.06 15.89 -5.04
N THR A 148 8.12 15.74 -4.11
CA THR A 148 8.26 14.78 -3.01
C THR A 148 8.32 13.36 -3.52
N SER A 149 7.45 12.99 -4.46
CA SER A 149 7.47 11.69 -5.12
C SER A 149 8.77 11.40 -5.86
N LYS A 150 9.34 12.40 -6.56
CA LYS A 150 10.67 12.30 -7.21
C LYS A 150 11.79 12.13 -6.19
N ARG A 151 11.70 12.80 -5.04
CA ARG A 151 12.69 12.66 -3.95
C ARG A 151 12.64 11.27 -3.30
N THR A 152 11.44 10.76 -3.02
CA THR A 152 11.28 9.43 -2.40
C THR A 152 11.82 8.30 -3.28
N LEU A 153 11.72 8.43 -4.60
CA LEU A 153 12.30 7.45 -5.54
C LEU A 153 13.78 7.19 -5.30
N LYS A 154 14.57 8.23 -4.96
CA LYS A 154 16.01 8.10 -4.69
C LYS A 154 16.32 7.19 -3.49
N PHE A 155 15.42 7.09 -2.54
CA PHE A 155 15.55 6.25 -1.33
C PHE A 155 14.92 4.87 -1.50
N GLN A 156 14.08 4.70 -2.51
CA GLN A 156 13.42 3.43 -2.83
C GLN A 156 14.27 2.57 -3.80
N VAL A 157 15.44 3.06 -4.21
CA VAL A 157 16.39 2.33 -5.05
C VAL A 157 17.26 1.42 -4.19
N SER A 158 16.80 0.20 -3.90
CA SER A 158 17.69 -0.87 -3.42
C SER A 158 18.43 -1.52 -4.59
N HIS A 159 19.60 -2.12 -4.32
CA HIS A 159 20.49 -2.75 -5.32
C HIS A 159 19.86 -3.81 -6.25
N LEU A 160 18.59 -4.17 -6.02
CA LEU A 160 17.83 -5.13 -6.85
C LEU A 160 17.34 -4.55 -8.18
N SER A 161 17.47 -3.23 -8.41
CA SER A 161 16.85 -2.55 -9.55
C SER A 161 17.41 -2.94 -10.92
N LEU A 162 18.69 -3.32 -11.01
CA LEU A 162 19.31 -3.72 -12.28
C LEU A 162 18.90 -5.13 -12.74
N LEU A 163 18.64 -6.04 -11.80
CA LEU A 163 18.20 -7.41 -12.12
C LEU A 163 16.73 -7.46 -12.58
N ILE A 164 15.88 -6.62 -11.99
CA ILE A 164 14.45 -6.54 -12.34
C ILE A 164 14.27 -5.94 -13.73
N PHE A 165 15.09 -4.97 -14.14
CA PHE A 165 15.07 -4.42 -15.49
C PHE A 165 15.31 -5.47 -16.59
N SER A 166 16.11 -6.50 -16.31
CA SER A 166 16.37 -7.58 -17.28
C SER A 166 15.18 -8.55 -17.39
N ILE A 167 14.42 -8.73 -16.33
CA ILE A 167 13.28 -9.68 -16.29
C ILE A 167 12.05 -9.09 -17.01
N PHE A 168 11.77 -7.79 -16.82
CA PHE A 168 10.59 -7.16 -17.48
C PHE A 168 10.81 -6.75 -18.95
N LYS A 169 12.03 -6.80 -19.47
CA LYS A 169 12.30 -6.60 -20.90
C LYS A 169 12.03 -7.84 -21.77
N VAL A 170 11.73 -8.98 -21.18
CA VAL A 170 11.57 -10.29 -21.89
C VAL A 170 10.10 -10.66 -22.08
N TYR A 171 9.16 -9.86 -21.59
CA TYR A 171 7.71 -10.02 -21.80
C TYR A 171 7.11 -8.70 -22.29
#